data_14146c8beb3a49fad657130cd108dc2f
#
_entry.id   14146c8beb3a49fad657130cd108dc2f
#
_cell.length_a   1.000
_cell.length_b   1.000
_cell.length_c   1.000
_cell.angle_alpha   90.00
_cell.angle_beta   90.00
_cell.angle_gamma   90.00
#
_symmetry.space_group_name_H-M   'P 1'
#
loop_
_entity.id
_entity.type
_entity.pdbx_description
1 polymer ?
#
loop_
_entity_poly.entity_id
_entity_poly.type
_entity_poly.pdbx_seq_one_letter_code
_entity_poly.pdbx_strand_id
1 'polypeptide(L)'
;MMGLFPYSSGYRIQSDRKVAICSVHPSEQATLQCLGCVKAKIPVAKSYHCSPKCFSDAWQHHRVLHERAASAVNENGNEEEEIFGRFNSTGSGVNTSLTSLQSSGSLTNGTTPLYPVAVTQRNGGETWFEVGRSKTYTPSADDIGHVLKFECAVIDVETKLPVGHASTVLTSRVIPAPSPTPRRLISVSGVDIPVHLDLDSCLSSSGTFTVLSYNILSDAYATNELYSYCPSWALSWTYRRQNLLREIVGYRADIVCLQEVQSDHFEEFFAPELDKHGYQALFKRKTAEVYSGNINTVDGCATFFRRDRFAHVKKYEVEFNKAAQSLTEALVPSAQKKTALSRLVKDNIALIVVLEAKFNNQGVDNPGKRQLVCVANTHVNVHQELKDVKLWQVHTLLKGLEKIAASAEIPMLVCGDFNSVPGSAPHALLAMAKVDPMHPDLAVDPLSILRPATKLMHQLPLVSAYSSFARMPAVRGLEKQRRRMDPSTNEPLFTNCTRDFIGTRDYIFYSADSLTVESLLELLDEESLRKDTALPSPEWSSDHIALLAEFRCKPRTRR
;
A
#
# COMPACT_ATOMS: atom_id res chain seq x y z
N MET A 1 19.91 -40.77 0.99
CA MET A 1 20.05 -39.33 0.68
C MET A 1 19.58 -39.16 -0.74
N MET A 2 18.35 -38.68 -0.96
CA MET A 2 17.88 -38.37 -2.29
C MET A 2 18.40 -36.97 -2.64
N GLY A 3 19.29 -36.89 -3.65
CA GLY A 3 19.79 -35.64 -4.18
C GLY A 3 18.67 -34.89 -4.89
N LEU A 4 18.52 -33.63 -4.54
CA LEU A 4 17.63 -32.69 -5.22
C LEU A 4 18.17 -32.47 -6.66
N PHE A 5 17.42 -32.96 -7.64
CA PHE A 5 17.73 -32.73 -9.05
C PHE A 5 17.39 -31.29 -9.45
N PRO A 6 18.22 -30.64 -10.25
CA PRO A 6 17.88 -29.35 -10.84
C PRO A 6 16.74 -29.53 -11.86
N TYR A 7 15.70 -28.69 -11.75
CA TYR A 7 14.60 -28.65 -12.70
C TYR A 7 14.83 -27.54 -13.72
N SER A 8 14.63 -27.83 -15.01
CA SER A 8 14.43 -26.79 -16.02
C SER A 8 12.94 -26.56 -16.19
N SER A 9 12.48 -25.35 -15.87
CA SER A 9 11.06 -24.97 -15.99
C SER A 9 10.92 -23.72 -16.84
N GLY A 10 9.93 -23.71 -17.71
CA GLY A 10 9.62 -22.57 -18.58
C GLY A 10 8.12 -22.30 -18.64
N TYR A 11 7.73 -21.03 -18.66
CA TYR A 11 6.37 -20.58 -18.90
C TYR A 11 6.21 -20.12 -20.34
N ARG A 12 5.07 -20.42 -20.96
CA ARG A 12 4.75 -20.07 -22.33
C ARG A 12 3.33 -19.52 -22.41
N ILE A 13 3.11 -18.53 -23.27
CA ILE A 13 1.81 -17.90 -23.53
C ILE A 13 1.25 -18.42 -24.84
N GLN A 14 -0.03 -18.75 -24.85
CA GLN A 14 -0.79 -19.05 -26.07
C GLN A 14 -1.25 -17.75 -26.73
N SER A 15 -0.91 -17.57 -28.00
CA SER A 15 -1.46 -16.47 -28.82
C SER A 15 -2.81 -16.93 -29.43
N ASP A 16 -3.89 -16.25 -29.09
CA ASP A 16 -5.16 -16.42 -29.76
C ASP A 16 -5.07 -15.94 -31.21
N ARG A 17 -5.53 -16.77 -32.13
CA ARG A 17 -5.63 -16.45 -33.55
C ARG A 17 -6.64 -15.31 -33.81
N LYS A 18 -6.23 -14.05 -33.64
CA LYS A 18 -6.60 -13.07 -34.64
C LYS A 18 -5.48 -13.07 -35.66
N VAL A 19 -5.72 -13.69 -36.80
CA VAL A 19 -4.79 -13.67 -37.91
C VAL A 19 -4.53 -12.23 -38.25
N ALA A 20 -3.36 -11.74 -37.84
CA ALA A 20 -2.94 -10.40 -38.19
C ALA A 20 -2.69 -10.35 -39.68
N ILE A 21 -3.32 -9.42 -40.37
CA ILE A 21 -3.19 -9.25 -41.83
C ILE A 21 -2.09 -8.22 -42.08
N CYS A 22 -1.27 -8.46 -43.11
CA CYS A 22 -0.24 -7.53 -43.51
C CYS A 22 -0.82 -6.15 -43.85
N SER A 23 -0.23 -5.09 -43.34
CA SER A 23 -0.67 -3.71 -43.60
C SER A 23 -0.47 -3.26 -45.06
N VAL A 24 0.38 -3.99 -45.82
CA VAL A 24 0.69 -3.72 -47.23
C VAL A 24 -0.03 -4.68 -48.17
N HIS A 25 -0.17 -5.96 -47.76
CA HIS A 25 -0.79 -7.00 -48.53
C HIS A 25 -2.00 -7.57 -47.78
N PRO A 26 -3.21 -7.05 -48.02
CA PRO A 26 -4.41 -7.38 -47.23
C PRO A 26 -4.85 -8.86 -47.36
N SER A 27 -4.38 -9.57 -48.37
CA SER A 27 -4.65 -11.01 -48.58
C SER A 27 -3.65 -11.93 -47.88
N GLU A 28 -2.56 -11.38 -47.32
CA GLU A 28 -1.47 -12.17 -46.72
C GLU A 28 -1.46 -12.05 -45.19
N GLN A 29 -1.22 -13.20 -44.57
CA GLN A 29 -1.03 -13.26 -43.11
C GLN A 29 0.28 -12.60 -42.72
N ALA A 30 0.25 -11.75 -41.71
CA ALA A 30 1.44 -11.10 -41.17
C ALA A 30 2.31 -12.09 -40.38
N THR A 31 3.61 -12.02 -40.61
CA THR A 31 4.62 -12.78 -39.87
C THR A 31 5.52 -11.91 -39.00
N LEU A 32 5.44 -10.58 -39.18
CA LEU A 32 6.27 -9.61 -38.50
C LEU A 32 5.44 -8.42 -38.00
N GLN A 33 5.83 -7.85 -36.87
CA GLN A 33 5.27 -6.61 -36.32
C GLN A 33 6.37 -5.58 -36.08
N CYS A 34 6.14 -4.35 -36.48
CA CYS A 34 7.07 -3.25 -36.25
C CYS A 34 7.05 -2.80 -34.78
N LEU A 35 8.12 -3.03 -34.05
CA LEU A 35 8.27 -2.62 -32.66
C LEU A 35 8.27 -1.10 -32.45
N GLY A 36 8.73 -0.33 -33.46
CA GLY A 36 8.67 1.13 -33.44
C GLY A 36 7.22 1.64 -33.41
N CYS A 37 6.30 0.99 -34.16
CA CYS A 37 4.88 1.31 -34.12
C CYS A 37 4.26 1.01 -32.75
N VAL A 38 4.64 -0.10 -32.12
CA VAL A 38 4.17 -0.48 -30.78
C VAL A 38 4.60 0.57 -29.76
N LYS A 39 5.87 0.98 -29.78
CA LYS A 39 6.42 2.03 -28.89
C LYS A 39 5.75 3.40 -29.12
N ALA A 40 5.49 3.75 -30.38
CA ALA A 40 4.86 5.01 -30.74
C ALA A 40 3.34 5.00 -30.62
N LYS A 41 2.72 3.94 -30.07
CA LYS A 41 1.26 3.76 -29.91
C LYS A 41 0.47 3.93 -31.24
N ILE A 42 1.09 3.59 -32.36
CA ILE A 42 0.45 3.62 -33.69
C ILE A 42 -0.54 2.46 -33.77
N PRO A 43 -1.72 2.63 -34.44
CA PRO A 43 -2.72 1.58 -34.53
C PRO A 43 -2.14 0.25 -35.01
N VAL A 44 -2.40 -0.81 -34.28
CA VAL A 44 -1.83 -2.15 -34.43
C VAL A 44 -1.97 -2.68 -35.89
N ALA A 45 -3.09 -2.39 -36.56
CA ALA A 45 -3.33 -2.77 -37.95
C ALA A 45 -2.28 -2.23 -38.94
N LYS A 46 -1.58 -1.14 -38.60
CA LYS A 46 -0.53 -0.53 -39.45
C LYS A 46 0.88 -1.03 -39.13
N SER A 47 1.03 -1.89 -38.12
CA SER A 47 2.32 -2.37 -37.64
C SER A 47 2.73 -3.73 -38.19
N TYR A 48 1.84 -4.45 -38.90
CA TYR A 48 2.04 -5.81 -39.34
C TYR A 48 2.50 -5.96 -40.80
N HIS A 49 3.46 -6.85 -41.04
CA HIS A 49 4.01 -7.15 -42.36
C HIS A 49 4.11 -8.68 -42.61
N CYS A 50 3.91 -9.13 -43.87
CA CYS A 50 3.92 -10.54 -44.20
C CYS A 50 5.31 -11.15 -44.27
N SER A 51 6.36 -10.35 -44.53
CA SER A 51 7.73 -10.84 -44.62
C SER A 51 8.75 -9.74 -44.33
N PRO A 52 10.03 -10.07 -44.03
CA PRO A 52 11.10 -9.11 -43.88
C PRO A 52 11.31 -8.23 -45.12
N LYS A 53 11.16 -8.82 -46.31
CA LYS A 53 11.24 -8.09 -47.56
C LYS A 53 10.11 -7.08 -47.70
N CYS A 54 8.88 -7.47 -47.42
CA CYS A 54 7.73 -6.57 -47.40
C CYS A 54 7.93 -5.41 -46.44
N PHE A 55 8.47 -5.65 -45.26
CA PHE A 55 8.79 -4.60 -44.28
C PHE A 55 9.86 -3.66 -44.80
N SER A 56 10.94 -4.18 -45.39
CA SER A 56 12.02 -3.39 -45.99
C SER A 56 11.54 -2.50 -47.12
N ASP A 57 10.75 -3.08 -48.04
CA ASP A 57 10.21 -2.35 -49.19
C ASP A 57 9.22 -1.27 -48.79
N ALA A 58 8.44 -1.51 -47.74
CA ALA A 58 7.47 -0.54 -47.21
C ALA A 58 8.10 0.52 -46.29
N TRP A 59 9.36 0.35 -45.88
CA TRP A 59 9.98 1.13 -44.82
C TRP A 59 9.95 2.66 -45.05
N GLN A 60 10.15 3.13 -46.27
CA GLN A 60 10.15 4.58 -46.57
C GLN A 60 8.79 5.24 -46.25
N HIS A 61 7.70 4.54 -46.52
CA HIS A 61 6.35 5.04 -46.22
C HIS A 61 5.98 4.76 -44.76
N HIS A 62 6.48 3.67 -44.20
CA HIS A 62 6.18 3.23 -42.83
C HIS A 62 6.85 4.13 -41.78
N ARG A 63 8.11 4.56 -42.00
CA ARG A 63 8.85 5.45 -41.07
C ARG A 63 8.15 6.80 -40.86
N VAL A 64 7.43 7.30 -41.89
CA VAL A 64 6.67 8.56 -41.80
C VAL A 64 5.58 8.49 -40.70
N LEU A 65 5.07 7.30 -40.40
CA LEU A 65 4.12 7.11 -39.31
C LEU A 65 4.79 7.33 -37.94
N HIS A 66 6.05 6.91 -37.80
CA HIS A 66 6.83 7.17 -36.58
C HIS A 66 7.19 8.65 -36.43
N GLU A 67 7.57 9.31 -37.53
CA GLU A 67 7.91 10.73 -37.55
C GLU A 67 6.68 11.60 -37.16
N ARG A 68 5.49 11.27 -37.70
CA ARG A 68 4.25 11.94 -37.34
C ARG A 68 3.83 11.70 -35.89
N ALA A 69 4.02 10.48 -35.39
CA ALA A 69 3.73 10.19 -33.98
C ALA A 69 4.68 10.92 -33.03
N ALA A 70 5.96 11.06 -33.41
CA ALA A 70 6.95 11.83 -32.65
C ALA A 70 6.64 13.34 -32.68
N SER A 71 6.16 13.88 -33.84
CA SER A 71 5.78 15.30 -33.97
C SER A 71 4.53 15.62 -33.16
N ALA A 72 3.55 14.72 -33.09
CA ALA A 72 2.33 14.90 -32.29
C ALA A 72 2.59 14.93 -30.77
N VAL A 73 3.71 14.34 -30.32
CA VAL A 73 4.13 14.39 -28.91
C VAL A 73 4.79 15.74 -28.57
N ASN A 74 5.40 16.43 -29.56
CA ASN A 74 6.08 17.70 -29.35
C ASN A 74 5.12 18.92 -29.34
N GLU A 75 3.86 18.78 -29.76
CA GLU A 75 2.88 19.87 -29.67
C GLU A 75 2.19 20.00 -28.30
N ASN A 76 2.37 19.02 -27.41
CA ASN A 76 1.92 19.07 -26.01
C ASN A 76 3.13 19.09 -25.08
N GLY A 77 3.73 20.26 -24.98
CA GLY A 77 4.82 20.78 -24.21
C GLY A 77 5.41 20.06 -23.01
N ASN A 78 6.71 20.17 -23.00
CA ASN A 78 7.73 20.25 -21.91
C ASN A 78 8.41 18.97 -21.43
N GLU A 79 9.70 18.99 -21.82
CA GLU A 79 10.91 18.59 -21.05
C GLU A 79 11.05 17.14 -20.61
N GLU A 80 11.80 16.39 -21.41
CA GLU A 80 13.01 15.69 -20.97
C GLU A 80 13.89 15.44 -22.19
N GLU A 81 15.00 16.13 -22.20
CA GLU A 81 16.06 16.04 -23.18
C GLU A 81 16.90 14.78 -23.02
N GLU A 82 17.43 14.42 -24.21
CA GLU A 82 18.66 13.67 -24.46
C GLU A 82 18.68 12.17 -24.14
N ILE A 83 18.64 11.41 -25.23
CA ILE A 83 19.71 10.51 -25.70
C ILE A 83 19.31 9.98 -27.09
N PHE A 84 19.68 10.69 -28.16
CA PHE A 84 19.83 10.09 -29.49
C PHE A 84 21.18 10.50 -30.11
N GLY A 85 22.19 9.68 -29.81
CA GLY A 85 23.48 9.69 -30.50
C GLY A 85 23.29 9.19 -31.94
N ARG A 86 23.79 9.99 -32.84
CA ARG A 86 23.94 9.80 -34.28
C ARG A 86 24.38 8.38 -34.67
N PHE A 87 23.70 7.79 -35.64
CA PHE A 87 24.31 6.85 -36.56
C PHE A 87 24.27 7.38 -37.98
N ASN A 88 25.41 7.86 -38.45
CA ASN A 88 25.67 8.10 -39.85
C ASN A 88 26.03 6.78 -40.56
N SER A 89 25.42 6.64 -41.71
CA SER A 89 25.67 5.60 -42.70
C SER A 89 27.05 5.75 -43.36
N THR A 90 27.77 4.65 -43.48
CA THR A 90 28.58 4.37 -44.71
C THR A 90 28.85 2.87 -44.82
N GLY A 91 28.41 2.28 -45.87
CA GLY A 91 29.09 1.52 -46.89
C GLY A 91 29.59 0.12 -46.61
N SER A 92 29.05 -0.78 -47.45
CA SER A 92 29.72 -1.89 -48.14
C SER A 92 30.21 -3.13 -47.39
N GLY A 93 29.58 -4.25 -47.73
CA GLY A 93 30.40 -5.38 -48.28
C GLY A 93 30.51 -6.64 -47.43
N VAL A 94 29.83 -7.70 -47.94
CA VAL A 94 30.36 -9.05 -48.12
C VAL A 94 30.50 -10.02 -46.94
N ASN A 95 29.65 -11.02 -47.04
CA ASN A 95 29.83 -12.50 -46.84
C ASN A 95 30.57 -13.08 -45.62
N THR A 96 29.88 -14.10 -45.14
CA THR A 96 30.26 -15.49 -44.83
C THR A 96 30.46 -15.90 -43.39
N SER A 97 29.75 -17.01 -43.17
CA SER A 97 30.03 -18.22 -42.38
C SER A 97 30.05 -18.16 -40.84
N LEU A 98 29.14 -18.98 -40.35
CA LEU A 98 29.22 -19.90 -39.20
C LEU A 98 30.59 -19.96 -38.48
N THR A 99 30.55 -19.78 -37.19
CA THR A 99 31.14 -20.74 -36.26
C THR A 99 30.70 -20.43 -34.83
N SER A 100 30.34 -21.51 -34.15
CA SER A 100 30.14 -21.62 -32.71
C SER A 100 31.37 -21.17 -31.92
N LEU A 101 31.18 -20.50 -30.78
CA LEU A 101 32.02 -20.72 -29.61
C LEU A 101 31.33 -20.22 -28.33
N GLN A 102 31.41 -21.09 -27.35
CA GLN A 102 31.10 -20.88 -25.94
C GLN A 102 32.03 -19.82 -25.33
N SER A 103 31.56 -19.08 -24.38
CA SER A 103 32.17 -19.05 -23.03
C SER A 103 31.51 -18.02 -22.11
N SER A 104 31.10 -18.53 -20.99
CA SER A 104 31.26 -18.05 -19.61
C SER A 104 31.55 -16.58 -19.35
N GLY A 105 30.77 -16.01 -18.46
CA GLY A 105 31.33 -15.16 -17.45
C GLY A 105 30.55 -13.88 -17.15
N SER A 106 30.05 -13.83 -15.93
CA SER A 106 30.01 -12.66 -15.05
C SER A 106 28.83 -11.70 -15.11
N LEU A 107 28.21 -11.65 -13.98
CA LEU A 107 27.25 -10.69 -13.43
C LEU A 107 27.58 -9.23 -13.72
N THR A 108 26.62 -8.47 -14.25
CA THR A 108 26.37 -7.10 -13.81
C THR A 108 24.92 -6.73 -14.07
N ASN A 109 24.30 -6.05 -13.09
CA ASN A 109 22.97 -5.49 -13.09
C ASN A 109 22.72 -4.53 -14.24
N GLY A 110 21.58 -4.69 -14.90
CA GLY A 110 21.09 -3.73 -15.89
C GLY A 110 19.69 -4.11 -16.33
N THR A 111 18.72 -3.43 -15.77
CA THR A 111 17.30 -3.48 -16.08
C THR A 111 17.04 -3.11 -17.53
N THR A 112 16.58 -4.08 -18.32
CA THR A 112 15.66 -3.89 -19.45
C THR A 112 15.05 -5.24 -19.80
N PRO A 113 13.74 -5.39 -19.96
CA PRO A 113 13.15 -6.60 -20.50
C PRO A 113 13.41 -6.64 -22.00
N LEU A 114 14.51 -7.24 -22.37
CA LEU A 114 14.69 -7.77 -23.71
C LEU A 114 13.80 -9.02 -23.81
N TYR A 115 12.75 -8.94 -24.63
CA TYR A 115 12.04 -10.13 -25.04
C TYR A 115 13.04 -11.08 -25.69
N PRO A 116 13.23 -12.29 -25.14
CA PRO A 116 14.10 -13.25 -25.76
C PRO A 116 13.51 -13.69 -27.09
N VAL A 117 14.37 -14.02 -28.02
CA VAL A 117 14.07 -14.58 -29.33
C VAL A 117 13.03 -15.69 -29.17
N ALA A 118 11.89 -15.55 -29.83
CA ALA A 118 10.79 -16.50 -29.79
C ALA A 118 11.26 -17.88 -30.28
N VAL A 119 11.34 -18.84 -29.36
CA VAL A 119 11.43 -20.25 -29.74
C VAL A 119 10.02 -20.69 -30.04
N THR A 120 9.66 -20.64 -31.31
CA THR A 120 8.37 -21.17 -31.79
C THR A 120 8.43 -22.69 -31.86
N GLN A 121 7.80 -23.37 -30.92
CA GLN A 121 7.40 -24.78 -31.13
C GLN A 121 6.02 -24.80 -31.77
N ARG A 122 5.95 -25.22 -33.01
CA ARG A 122 4.70 -25.55 -33.72
C ARG A 122 4.30 -26.98 -33.39
N ASN A 123 3.37 -27.17 -32.47
CA ASN A 123 2.60 -28.40 -32.37
C ASN A 123 1.14 -28.06 -32.59
N GLY A 124 0.56 -28.52 -33.68
CA GLY A 124 -0.90 -28.50 -33.88
C GLY A 124 -1.54 -27.10 -34.08
N GLY A 125 -0.81 -26.10 -34.56
CA GLY A 125 -1.38 -24.78 -34.88
C GLY A 125 -1.45 -23.79 -33.74
N GLU A 126 -0.92 -24.12 -32.57
CA GLU A 126 -0.76 -23.20 -31.42
C GLU A 126 0.65 -22.62 -31.41
N THR A 127 0.74 -21.32 -31.15
CA THR A 127 2.03 -20.61 -31.01
C THR A 127 2.25 -20.28 -29.55
N TRP A 128 3.37 -20.72 -28.99
CA TRP A 128 3.75 -20.49 -27.62
C TRP A 128 5.02 -19.63 -27.54
N PHE A 129 5.01 -18.62 -26.66
CA PHE A 129 6.17 -17.75 -26.41
C PHE A 129 6.67 -17.99 -25.00
N GLU A 130 7.97 -18.07 -24.82
CA GLU A 130 8.58 -18.22 -23.52
C GLU A 130 8.59 -16.86 -22.79
N VAL A 131 8.03 -16.82 -21.58
CA VAL A 131 7.92 -15.60 -20.75
C VAL A 131 8.69 -15.70 -19.43
N GLY A 132 9.21 -16.88 -19.07
CA GLY A 132 10.01 -17.04 -17.88
C GLY A 132 10.57 -18.46 -17.69
N ARG A 133 11.64 -18.54 -16.90
CA ARG A 133 12.33 -19.79 -16.52
C ARG A 133 12.60 -19.83 -15.03
N SER A 134 11.55 -19.99 -14.23
CA SER A 134 11.71 -20.12 -12.78
C SER A 134 10.68 -21.09 -12.22
N LYS A 135 10.80 -21.43 -10.94
CA LYS A 135 9.81 -22.27 -10.24
C LYS A 135 8.45 -21.58 -10.10
N THR A 136 8.46 -20.26 -10.12
CA THR A 136 7.28 -19.41 -9.99
C THR A 136 7.26 -18.36 -11.08
N TYR A 137 6.06 -18.01 -11.53
CA TYR A 137 5.82 -16.92 -12.46
C TYR A 137 4.63 -16.10 -12.00
N THR A 138 4.78 -14.80 -11.96
CA THR A 138 3.68 -13.86 -11.66
C THR A 138 3.23 -13.23 -12.95
N PRO A 139 1.98 -13.46 -13.39
CA PRO A 139 1.46 -12.85 -14.60
C PRO A 139 1.55 -11.32 -14.58
N SER A 140 1.90 -10.75 -15.72
CA SER A 140 1.95 -9.31 -15.96
C SER A 140 0.69 -8.83 -16.69
N ALA A 141 0.59 -7.52 -16.93
CA ALA A 141 -0.49 -6.95 -17.74
C ALA A 141 -0.48 -7.47 -19.20
N ASP A 142 0.69 -7.84 -19.71
CA ASP A 142 0.85 -8.36 -21.08
C ASP A 142 0.31 -9.78 -21.25
N ASP A 143 0.16 -10.50 -20.13
CA ASP A 143 -0.38 -11.88 -20.13
C ASP A 143 -1.92 -11.91 -20.11
N ILE A 144 -2.58 -10.77 -19.88
CA ILE A 144 -4.05 -10.72 -19.79
C ILE A 144 -4.69 -11.23 -21.08
N GLY A 145 -5.66 -12.14 -20.94
CA GLY A 145 -6.36 -12.78 -22.06
C GLY A 145 -5.65 -14.01 -22.62
N HIS A 146 -4.43 -14.32 -22.17
CA HIS A 146 -3.65 -15.46 -22.61
C HIS A 146 -3.73 -16.64 -21.64
N VAL A 147 -3.47 -17.84 -22.14
CA VAL A 147 -3.29 -19.05 -21.34
C VAL A 147 -1.80 -19.23 -21.09
N LEU A 148 -1.41 -19.49 -19.85
CA LEU A 148 -0.04 -19.83 -19.50
C LEU A 148 0.14 -21.34 -19.50
N LYS A 149 1.27 -21.78 -20.06
CA LYS A 149 1.72 -23.16 -20.05
C LYS A 149 3.01 -23.26 -19.24
N PHE A 150 2.98 -24.06 -18.20
CA PHE A 150 4.17 -24.40 -17.43
C PHE A 150 4.67 -25.76 -17.87
N GLU A 151 5.94 -25.84 -18.27
CA GLU A 151 6.61 -27.09 -18.61
C GLU A 151 7.82 -27.28 -17.69
N CYS A 152 7.95 -28.47 -17.12
CA CYS A 152 9.14 -28.85 -16.37
C CYS A 152 9.63 -30.23 -16.83
N ALA A 153 10.94 -30.35 -16.96
CA ALA A 153 11.61 -31.61 -17.28
C ALA A 153 12.64 -31.94 -16.18
N VAL A 154 12.75 -33.22 -15.87
CA VAL A 154 13.84 -33.73 -15.04
C VAL A 154 15.10 -33.77 -15.89
N ILE A 155 16.20 -33.22 -15.36
CA ILE A 155 17.48 -33.19 -16.04
C ILE A 155 18.47 -34.06 -15.27
N ASP A 156 19.15 -34.96 -15.95
CA ASP A 156 20.24 -35.73 -15.39
C ASP A 156 21.41 -34.81 -15.03
N VAL A 157 21.95 -34.99 -13.81
CA VAL A 157 22.97 -34.08 -13.26
C VAL A 157 24.30 -34.18 -14.00
N GLU A 158 24.65 -35.37 -14.49
CA GLU A 158 25.94 -35.64 -15.15
C GLU A 158 25.87 -35.29 -16.64
N THR A 159 24.86 -35.77 -17.33
CA THR A 159 24.73 -35.61 -18.78
C THR A 159 24.06 -34.27 -19.18
N LYS A 160 23.38 -33.60 -18.24
CA LYS A 160 22.57 -32.38 -18.49
C LYS A 160 21.45 -32.59 -19.52
N LEU A 161 21.11 -33.84 -19.82
CA LEU A 161 20.03 -34.18 -20.77
C LEU A 161 18.72 -34.41 -20.04
N PRO A 162 17.58 -34.09 -20.67
CA PRO A 162 16.26 -34.40 -20.13
C PRO A 162 16.06 -35.91 -19.95
N VAL A 163 15.54 -36.31 -18.79
CA VAL A 163 15.17 -37.68 -18.47
C VAL A 163 13.65 -37.81 -18.51
N GLY A 164 13.15 -38.55 -19.50
CA GLY A 164 11.70 -38.75 -19.67
C GLY A 164 11.00 -37.58 -20.38
N HIS A 165 9.66 -37.57 -20.26
CA HIS A 165 8.83 -36.55 -20.89
C HIS A 165 8.67 -35.34 -19.94
N ALA A 166 8.58 -34.13 -20.54
CA ALA A 166 8.27 -32.92 -19.78
C ALA A 166 6.84 -33.02 -19.22
N SER A 167 6.69 -32.65 -17.95
CA SER A 167 5.38 -32.47 -17.34
C SER A 167 4.86 -31.08 -17.71
N THR A 168 3.59 -31.02 -18.11
CA THR A 168 2.96 -29.80 -18.60
C THR A 168 1.69 -29.50 -17.81
N VAL A 169 1.53 -28.25 -17.39
CA VAL A 169 0.31 -27.73 -16.76
C VAL A 169 -0.14 -26.49 -17.52
N LEU A 170 -1.43 -26.41 -17.82
CA LEU A 170 -2.07 -25.26 -18.44
C LEU A 170 -2.91 -24.52 -17.38
N THR A 171 -2.88 -23.20 -17.41
CA THR A 171 -3.79 -22.38 -16.62
C THR A 171 -5.10 -22.11 -17.37
N SER A 172 -6.09 -21.53 -16.70
CA SER A 172 -7.13 -20.76 -17.36
C SER A 172 -6.53 -19.48 -18.00
N ARG A 173 -7.35 -18.72 -18.74
CA ARG A 173 -6.91 -17.42 -19.25
C ARG A 173 -6.60 -16.49 -18.10
N VAL A 174 -5.49 -15.75 -18.23
CA VAL A 174 -5.15 -14.68 -17.30
C VAL A 174 -6.22 -13.59 -17.42
N ILE A 175 -6.83 -13.24 -16.31
CA ILE A 175 -7.81 -12.16 -16.21
C ILE A 175 -7.15 -10.92 -15.58
N PRO A 176 -7.67 -9.70 -15.83
CA PRO A 176 -7.22 -8.53 -15.10
C PRO A 176 -7.35 -8.76 -13.60
N ALA A 177 -6.38 -8.25 -12.81
CA ALA A 177 -6.51 -8.26 -11.37
C ALA A 177 -7.79 -7.52 -10.97
N PRO A 178 -8.59 -8.07 -10.04
CA PRO A 178 -9.75 -7.36 -9.52
C PRO A 178 -9.33 -5.97 -9.01
N SER A 179 -10.09 -4.96 -9.35
CA SER A 179 -9.84 -3.60 -8.90
C SER A 179 -11.04 -3.13 -8.11
N PRO A 180 -10.86 -2.68 -6.86
CA PRO A 180 -11.95 -2.17 -6.06
C PRO A 180 -12.55 -0.90 -6.69
N THR A 181 -13.83 -0.68 -6.42
CA THR A 181 -14.47 0.59 -6.79
C THR A 181 -13.75 1.75 -6.09
N PRO A 182 -13.32 2.80 -6.82
CA PRO A 182 -12.65 3.93 -6.22
C PRO A 182 -13.48 4.58 -5.13
N ARG A 183 -12.89 4.78 -3.97
CA ARG A 183 -13.50 5.49 -2.83
C ARG A 183 -13.26 6.99 -2.99
N ARG A 184 -14.25 7.81 -2.69
CA ARG A 184 -14.20 9.27 -2.84
C ARG A 184 -14.06 9.97 -1.49
N LEU A 185 -13.42 11.15 -1.50
CA LEU A 185 -13.49 12.08 -0.38
C LEU A 185 -14.86 12.77 -0.40
N ILE A 186 -15.53 12.77 0.74
CA ILE A 186 -16.86 13.36 0.95
C ILE A 186 -16.72 14.56 1.86
N SER A 187 -17.14 15.72 1.38
CA SER A 187 -17.10 16.96 2.15
C SER A 187 -18.03 16.91 3.36
N VAL A 188 -17.52 17.32 4.52
CA VAL A 188 -18.28 17.43 5.77
C VAL A 188 -19.19 18.65 5.78
N SER A 189 -18.95 19.66 4.95
CA SER A 189 -19.79 20.87 4.88
C SER A 189 -21.11 20.67 4.11
N GLY A 190 -21.32 19.52 3.47
CA GLY A 190 -22.51 19.22 2.70
C GLY A 190 -22.66 20.02 1.40
N VAL A 191 -21.68 20.82 1.04
CA VAL A 191 -21.60 21.44 -0.26
C VAL A 191 -20.95 20.43 -1.20
N ASP A 192 -21.73 19.87 -2.13
CA ASP A 192 -21.20 19.10 -3.25
C ASP A 192 -20.34 20.03 -4.10
N ILE A 193 -19.10 20.17 -3.74
CA ILE A 193 -18.09 20.60 -4.69
C ILE A 193 -17.93 19.38 -5.59
N PRO A 194 -18.31 19.45 -6.89
CA PRO A 194 -18.03 18.37 -7.81
C PRO A 194 -16.51 18.24 -7.86
N VAL A 195 -15.98 17.35 -7.02
CA VAL A 195 -14.60 16.92 -7.15
C VAL A 195 -14.60 16.00 -8.37
N HIS A 196 -14.64 16.61 -9.57
CA HIS A 196 -14.02 16.01 -10.70
C HIS A 196 -12.59 15.72 -10.25
N LEU A 197 -12.23 14.46 -10.30
CA LEU A 197 -10.86 13.99 -10.24
C LEU A 197 -10.09 14.48 -11.50
N ASP A 198 -10.08 15.77 -11.73
CA ASP A 198 -9.02 16.42 -12.47
C ASP A 198 -7.84 16.48 -11.50
N LEU A 199 -6.99 15.49 -11.69
CA LEU A 199 -5.83 15.16 -10.87
C LEU A 199 -4.87 16.33 -10.62
N ASP A 200 -4.98 17.42 -11.38
CA ASP A 200 -4.11 18.60 -11.29
C ASP A 200 -4.73 19.77 -10.52
N SER A 201 -6.04 19.80 -10.29
CA SER A 201 -6.70 20.88 -9.54
C SER A 201 -6.87 20.58 -8.05
N CYS A 202 -6.57 19.38 -7.60
CA CYS A 202 -6.47 19.00 -6.18
C CYS A 202 -5.10 19.33 -5.57
N LEU A 203 -4.39 20.31 -6.10
CA LEU A 203 -3.41 21.07 -5.35
C LEU A 203 -4.21 21.81 -4.28
N SER A 204 -4.29 21.14 -3.11
CA SER A 204 -5.02 21.57 -1.93
C SER A 204 -5.16 23.07 -1.85
N SER A 205 -6.40 23.52 -1.79
CA SER A 205 -6.71 24.89 -1.41
C SER A 205 -5.81 25.26 -0.23
N SER A 206 -5.13 26.37 -0.33
CA SER A 206 -4.22 26.88 0.68
C SER A 206 -4.72 26.59 2.09
N GLY A 207 -3.97 25.76 2.85
CA GLY A 207 -4.21 25.52 4.27
C GLY A 207 -4.90 24.22 4.67
N THR A 208 -5.20 23.28 3.75
CA THR A 208 -5.67 21.93 4.12
C THR A 208 -4.58 20.88 3.89
N PHE A 209 -4.70 19.74 4.56
CA PHE A 209 -3.85 18.57 4.37
C PHE A 209 -4.62 17.30 4.70
N THR A 210 -4.20 16.19 4.10
CA THR A 210 -4.85 14.89 4.24
C THR A 210 -3.99 13.91 5.03
N VAL A 211 -4.64 13.09 5.85
CA VAL A 211 -3.99 12.05 6.67
C VAL A 211 -4.67 10.71 6.44
N LEU A 212 -3.89 9.72 6.03
CA LEU A 212 -4.29 8.33 5.87
C LEU A 212 -3.82 7.52 7.08
N SER A 213 -4.68 6.67 7.63
CA SER A 213 -4.33 5.62 8.61
C SER A 213 -4.77 4.26 8.08
N TYR A 214 -3.85 3.29 8.04
CA TYR A 214 -4.13 2.00 7.44
C TYR A 214 -3.27 0.89 8.05
N ASN A 215 -3.91 -0.09 8.70
CA ASN A 215 -3.29 -1.36 9.01
C ASN A 215 -3.25 -2.20 7.71
N ILE A 216 -2.06 -2.51 7.21
CA ILE A 216 -1.87 -3.14 5.90
C ILE A 216 -1.85 -4.66 5.94
N LEU A 217 -2.04 -5.25 7.10
CA LEU A 217 -1.89 -6.69 7.37
C LEU A 217 -0.48 -7.20 7.03
N SER A 218 0.33 -7.45 8.04
CA SER A 218 1.67 -8.02 7.88
C SER A 218 1.62 -9.36 7.15
N ASP A 219 2.58 -9.63 6.28
CA ASP A 219 2.68 -10.91 5.58
C ASP A 219 2.86 -12.09 6.54
N ALA A 220 3.51 -11.85 7.68
CA ALA A 220 3.64 -12.84 8.75
C ALA A 220 2.28 -13.29 9.33
N TYR A 221 1.24 -12.46 9.20
CA TYR A 221 -0.12 -12.76 9.68
C TYR A 221 -1.09 -13.13 8.54
N ALA A 222 -0.75 -12.83 7.29
CA ALA A 222 -1.56 -13.14 6.11
C ALA A 222 -1.45 -14.62 5.70
N THR A 223 -1.82 -15.53 6.61
CA THR A 223 -1.66 -16.97 6.43
C THR A 223 -2.96 -17.65 5.98
N ASN A 224 -2.82 -18.79 5.27
CA ASN A 224 -3.97 -19.58 4.84
C ASN A 224 -4.78 -20.15 6.02
N GLU A 225 -4.16 -20.33 7.19
CA GLU A 225 -4.85 -20.80 8.40
C GLU A 225 -5.83 -19.74 8.92
N LEU A 226 -5.43 -18.49 8.92
CA LEU A 226 -6.26 -17.38 9.40
C LEU A 226 -7.27 -16.93 8.34
N TYR A 227 -6.90 -16.96 7.07
CA TYR A 227 -7.70 -16.43 5.96
C TYR A 227 -8.01 -17.50 4.91
N SER A 228 -8.44 -18.70 5.33
CA SER A 228 -8.74 -19.84 4.45
C SER A 228 -9.79 -19.57 3.37
N TYR A 229 -10.59 -18.53 3.53
CA TYR A 229 -11.59 -18.08 2.57
C TYR A 229 -11.01 -17.22 1.44
N CYS A 230 -9.84 -16.64 1.64
CA CYS A 230 -9.15 -15.86 0.62
C CYS A 230 -8.27 -16.77 -0.24
N PRO A 231 -8.30 -16.64 -1.56
CA PRO A 231 -7.41 -17.43 -2.42
C PRO A 231 -5.93 -17.23 -2.06
N SER A 232 -5.15 -18.30 -2.01
CA SER A 232 -3.74 -18.24 -1.59
C SER A 232 -2.87 -17.30 -2.43
N TRP A 233 -3.19 -17.18 -3.72
CA TRP A 233 -2.50 -16.22 -4.59
C TRP A 233 -2.78 -14.76 -4.22
N ALA A 234 -3.99 -14.46 -3.71
CA ALA A 234 -4.36 -13.12 -3.26
C ALA A 234 -3.79 -12.80 -1.87
N LEU A 235 -3.48 -13.81 -1.06
CA LEU A 235 -2.75 -13.66 0.21
C LEU A 235 -1.25 -13.47 0.03
N SER A 236 -0.69 -13.88 -1.13
CA SER A 236 0.75 -13.78 -1.35
C SER A 236 1.25 -12.34 -1.31
N TRP A 237 2.41 -12.10 -0.68
CA TRP A 237 3.02 -10.77 -0.60
C TRP A 237 3.25 -10.15 -1.98
N THR A 238 3.66 -10.95 -2.97
CA THR A 238 3.89 -10.49 -4.33
C THR A 238 2.64 -9.83 -4.94
N TYR A 239 1.44 -10.36 -4.66
CA TYR A 239 0.18 -9.79 -5.08
C TYR A 239 -0.24 -8.62 -4.19
N ARG A 240 -0.26 -8.83 -2.87
CA ARG A 240 -0.75 -7.85 -1.91
C ARG A 240 0.01 -6.54 -1.96
N ARG A 241 1.35 -6.58 -2.04
CA ARG A 241 2.18 -5.38 -2.08
C ARG A 241 1.81 -4.42 -3.21
N GLN A 242 1.45 -4.95 -4.40
CA GLN A 242 1.08 -4.13 -5.55
C GLN A 242 -0.29 -3.47 -5.36
N ASN A 243 -1.25 -4.20 -4.81
CA ASN A 243 -2.57 -3.65 -4.51
C ASN A 243 -2.50 -2.61 -3.39
N LEU A 244 -1.78 -2.88 -2.31
CA LEU A 244 -1.55 -1.95 -1.20
C LEU A 244 -0.88 -0.66 -1.68
N LEU A 245 0.17 -0.77 -2.49
CA LEU A 245 0.86 0.40 -3.03
C LEU A 245 -0.07 1.22 -3.93
N ARG A 246 -0.83 0.56 -4.82
CA ARG A 246 -1.81 1.22 -5.70
C ARG A 246 -2.85 1.97 -4.89
N GLU A 247 -3.38 1.36 -3.84
CA GLU A 247 -4.36 1.97 -2.95
C GLU A 247 -3.79 3.18 -2.23
N ILE A 248 -2.63 3.03 -1.57
CA ILE A 248 -1.97 4.09 -0.80
C ILE A 248 -1.61 5.29 -1.70
N VAL A 249 -0.98 5.02 -2.85
CA VAL A 249 -0.60 6.07 -3.81
C VAL A 249 -1.85 6.69 -4.45
N GLY A 250 -2.89 5.90 -4.70
CA GLY A 250 -4.15 6.37 -5.28
C GLY A 250 -4.86 7.42 -4.41
N TYR A 251 -4.74 7.34 -3.09
CA TYR A 251 -5.30 8.33 -2.17
C TYR A 251 -4.52 9.65 -2.12
N ARG A 252 -3.26 9.69 -2.56
CA ARG A 252 -2.40 10.89 -2.59
C ARG A 252 -2.39 11.65 -1.25
N ALA A 253 -2.48 10.95 -0.13
CA ALA A 253 -2.50 11.57 1.17
C ALA A 253 -1.19 12.33 1.45
N ASP A 254 -1.29 13.49 2.12
CA ASP A 254 -0.11 14.27 2.49
C ASP A 254 0.71 13.60 3.59
N ILE A 255 0.03 12.90 4.50
CA ILE A 255 0.62 12.11 5.59
C ILE A 255 -0.01 10.72 5.57
N VAL A 256 0.81 9.67 5.65
CA VAL A 256 0.39 8.26 5.63
C VAL A 256 0.92 7.57 6.87
N CYS A 257 0.02 7.05 7.70
CA CYS A 257 0.30 6.26 8.91
C CYS A 257 -0.06 4.80 8.63
N LEU A 258 0.94 3.94 8.50
CA LEU A 258 0.75 2.52 8.28
C LEU A 258 1.07 1.73 9.54
N GLN A 259 0.29 0.68 9.81
CA GLN A 259 0.53 -0.29 10.87
C GLN A 259 0.77 -1.68 10.25
N GLU A 260 1.39 -2.57 10.99
CA GLU A 260 1.81 -3.91 10.56
C GLU A 260 2.77 -3.93 9.36
N VAL A 261 3.62 -2.92 9.25
CA VAL A 261 4.67 -2.87 8.23
C VAL A 261 5.86 -3.69 8.70
N GLN A 262 6.18 -4.80 8.03
CA GLN A 262 7.38 -5.58 8.34
C GLN A 262 8.65 -4.79 8.02
N SER A 263 9.72 -5.03 8.77
CA SER A 263 10.97 -4.29 8.64
C SER A 263 11.61 -4.45 7.26
N ASP A 264 11.67 -5.68 6.75
CA ASP A 264 12.15 -6.00 5.40
C ASP A 264 11.27 -5.37 4.31
N HIS A 265 9.96 -5.46 4.44
CA HIS A 265 9.02 -4.83 3.49
C HIS A 265 9.08 -3.31 3.53
N PHE A 266 9.38 -2.72 4.69
CA PHE A 266 9.62 -1.28 4.78
C PHE A 266 10.87 -0.87 3.99
N GLU A 267 12.00 -1.56 4.21
CA GLU A 267 13.29 -1.21 3.61
C GLU A 267 13.35 -1.55 2.12
N GLU A 268 12.84 -2.71 1.72
CA GLU A 268 12.96 -3.23 0.35
C GLU A 268 11.84 -2.76 -0.58
N PHE A 269 10.69 -2.36 -0.06
CA PHE A 269 9.52 -2.06 -0.88
C PHE A 269 8.88 -0.70 -0.56
N PHE A 270 8.30 -0.49 0.64
CA PHE A 270 7.49 0.72 0.87
C PHE A 270 8.30 2.00 0.84
N ALA A 271 9.46 2.04 1.50
CA ALA A 271 10.27 3.24 1.54
C ALA A 271 10.78 3.64 0.14
N PRO A 272 11.37 2.74 -0.68
CA PRO A 272 11.83 3.10 -2.03
C PRO A 272 10.68 3.40 -3.00
N GLU A 273 9.54 2.69 -2.92
CA GLU A 273 8.41 2.95 -3.81
C GLU A 273 7.74 4.30 -3.49
N LEU A 274 7.47 4.59 -2.22
CA LEU A 274 6.87 5.87 -1.83
C LEU A 274 7.83 7.05 -1.99
N ASP A 275 9.16 6.82 -1.92
CA ASP A 275 10.16 7.83 -2.25
C ASP A 275 10.00 8.34 -3.70
N LYS A 276 9.75 7.45 -4.66
CA LYS A 276 9.47 7.80 -6.07
C LYS A 276 8.22 8.69 -6.22
N HIS A 277 7.28 8.60 -5.27
CA HIS A 277 6.08 9.42 -5.20
C HIS A 277 6.23 10.68 -4.34
N GLY A 278 7.48 11.04 -3.98
CA GLY A 278 7.78 12.28 -3.25
C GLY A 278 7.59 12.20 -1.74
N TYR A 279 7.47 11.02 -1.15
CA TYR A 279 7.36 10.86 0.29
C TYR A 279 8.72 10.71 0.97
N GLN A 280 8.81 11.22 2.18
CA GLN A 280 9.85 10.88 3.14
C GLN A 280 9.27 9.92 4.18
N ALA A 281 10.07 8.90 4.57
CA ALA A 281 9.66 7.82 5.44
C ALA A 281 10.31 7.89 6.83
N LEU A 282 9.54 7.56 7.87
CA LEU A 282 10.01 7.27 9.21
C LEU A 282 9.39 5.96 9.69
N PHE A 283 10.17 5.12 10.32
CA PHE A 283 9.75 3.79 10.76
C PHE A 283 10.20 3.51 12.18
N LYS A 284 9.36 2.78 12.92
CA LYS A 284 9.68 2.18 14.20
C LYS A 284 9.13 0.77 14.24
N ARG A 285 10.01 -0.22 14.28
CA ARG A 285 9.63 -1.62 14.50
C ARG A 285 9.23 -1.87 15.97
N LYS A 286 8.43 -2.88 16.21
CA LYS A 286 8.15 -3.43 17.54
C LYS A 286 9.46 -3.87 18.22
N THR A 287 9.47 -3.98 19.53
CA THR A 287 10.70 -4.22 20.31
C THR A 287 11.29 -5.63 20.16
N ALA A 288 10.45 -6.60 19.79
CA ALA A 288 10.86 -7.99 19.59
C ALA A 288 11.40 -8.72 20.85
N GLU A 289 11.03 -8.29 22.06
CA GLU A 289 11.38 -8.96 23.30
C GLU A 289 10.58 -10.26 23.53
N VAL A 290 9.36 -10.32 22.96
CA VAL A 290 8.47 -11.48 23.01
C VAL A 290 8.50 -12.27 21.70
N TYR A 291 9.00 -11.65 20.63
CA TYR A 291 9.03 -12.24 19.29
C TYR A 291 10.14 -13.30 19.17
N SER A 292 9.80 -14.50 18.75
CA SER A 292 10.73 -15.64 18.60
C SER A 292 11.16 -15.95 17.16
N GLY A 293 10.70 -15.17 16.19
CA GLY A 293 10.98 -15.36 14.75
C GLY A 293 12.19 -14.57 14.23
N ASN A 294 12.30 -14.48 12.90
CA ASN A 294 13.32 -13.66 12.25
C ASN A 294 13.07 -12.18 12.53
N ILE A 295 14.06 -11.47 13.04
CA ILE A 295 13.94 -10.04 13.40
C ILE A 295 13.60 -9.14 12.22
N ASN A 296 13.92 -9.54 10.99
CA ASN A 296 13.59 -8.78 9.77
C ASN A 296 12.11 -8.83 9.44
N THR A 297 11.37 -9.83 9.92
CA THR A 297 9.92 -9.95 9.75
C THR A 297 9.12 -9.31 10.88
N VAL A 298 9.79 -8.69 11.86
CA VAL A 298 9.12 -7.93 12.92
C VAL A 298 8.43 -6.72 12.29
N ASP A 299 7.13 -6.60 12.53
CA ASP A 299 6.33 -5.48 12.06
C ASP A 299 6.47 -4.24 12.96
N GLY A 300 5.97 -3.12 12.46
CA GLY A 300 5.98 -1.85 13.17
C GLY A 300 5.04 -0.83 12.56
N CYS A 301 5.24 0.42 12.97
CA CYS A 301 4.52 1.57 12.45
C CYS A 301 5.43 2.40 11.54
N ALA A 302 4.94 2.71 10.34
CA ALA A 302 5.61 3.58 9.37
C ALA A 302 4.79 4.85 9.16
N THR A 303 5.45 6.00 9.18
CA THR A 303 4.83 7.29 8.87
C THR A 303 5.56 7.90 7.68
N PHE A 304 4.80 8.16 6.61
CA PHE A 304 5.30 8.81 5.40
C PHE A 304 4.64 10.18 5.28
N PHE A 305 5.36 11.14 4.73
CA PHE A 305 4.83 12.48 4.47
C PHE A 305 5.42 13.06 3.20
N ARG A 306 4.64 13.82 2.46
CA ARG A 306 5.05 14.45 1.20
C ARG A 306 6.09 15.54 1.48
N ARG A 307 7.26 15.44 0.82
CA ARG A 307 8.39 16.36 0.99
C ARG A 307 8.10 17.79 0.53
N ASP A 308 7.22 17.96 -0.44
CA ASP A 308 6.77 19.26 -0.95
C ASP A 308 5.82 19.96 0.01
N ARG A 309 5.12 19.18 0.86
CA ARG A 309 4.10 19.67 1.80
C ARG A 309 4.59 19.81 3.23
N PHE A 310 5.51 18.96 3.65
CA PHE A 310 5.97 18.89 5.04
C PHE A 310 7.49 18.73 5.14
N ALA A 311 8.04 19.21 6.26
CA ALA A 311 9.41 18.95 6.69
C ALA A 311 9.42 18.27 8.06
N HIS A 312 10.28 17.28 8.24
CA HIS A 312 10.49 16.63 9.52
C HIS A 312 11.20 17.57 10.50
N VAL A 313 10.63 17.71 11.69
CA VAL A 313 11.20 18.53 12.78
C VAL A 313 11.73 17.67 13.90
N LYS A 314 10.90 16.73 14.40
CA LYS A 314 11.26 15.86 15.51
C LYS A 314 10.54 14.53 15.47
N LYS A 315 11.20 13.49 15.98
CA LYS A 315 10.64 12.15 16.14
C LYS A 315 10.74 11.74 17.61
N TYR A 316 9.68 11.12 18.12
CA TYR A 316 9.68 10.44 19.41
C TYR A 316 9.19 8.99 19.19
N GLU A 317 9.81 8.07 19.91
CA GLU A 317 9.49 6.65 19.88
C GLU A 317 9.03 6.21 21.28
N VAL A 318 7.81 5.71 21.37
CA VAL A 318 7.27 5.14 22.59
C VAL A 318 7.39 3.62 22.51
N GLU A 319 8.25 3.05 23.30
CA GLU A 319 8.37 1.61 23.49
C GLU A 319 7.61 1.23 24.78
N PHE A 320 6.44 0.61 24.63
CA PHE A 320 5.61 0.27 25.79
C PHE A 320 6.31 -0.73 26.72
N ASN A 321 7.22 -1.57 26.19
CA ASN A 321 8.02 -2.47 27.03
C ASN A 321 8.91 -1.71 28.01
N LYS A 322 9.58 -0.64 27.58
CA LYS A 322 10.39 0.22 28.48
C LYS A 322 9.51 0.91 29.52
N ALA A 323 8.33 1.37 29.11
CA ALA A 323 7.38 1.97 30.04
C ALA A 323 6.87 0.93 31.05
N ALA A 324 6.65 -0.32 30.62
CA ALA A 324 6.24 -1.44 31.47
C ALA A 324 7.32 -1.79 32.50
N GLN A 325 8.58 -1.84 32.09
CA GLN A 325 9.72 -2.08 33.00
C GLN A 325 9.79 -0.98 34.06
N SER A 326 9.77 0.28 33.65
CA SER A 326 9.81 1.43 34.59
C SER A 326 8.61 1.42 35.55
N LEU A 327 7.40 1.11 35.07
CA LEU A 327 6.20 1.01 35.89
C LEU A 327 6.34 -0.13 36.92
N THR A 328 6.80 -1.29 36.47
CA THR A 328 6.95 -2.48 37.30
C THR A 328 8.01 -2.26 38.39
N GLU A 329 9.10 -1.59 38.07
CA GLU A 329 10.15 -1.26 39.04
C GLU A 329 9.65 -0.31 40.13
N ALA A 330 8.84 0.67 39.75
CA ALA A 330 8.36 1.71 40.65
C ALA A 330 7.19 1.30 41.55
N LEU A 331 6.26 0.45 41.04
CA LEU A 331 4.97 0.23 41.69
C LEU A 331 4.70 -1.22 42.11
N VAL A 332 5.44 -2.20 41.59
CA VAL A 332 5.13 -3.62 41.79
C VAL A 332 6.07 -4.23 42.85
N PRO A 333 5.53 -4.93 43.87
CA PRO A 333 6.34 -5.67 44.84
C PRO A 333 7.24 -6.73 44.16
N SER A 334 8.44 -6.93 44.67
CA SER A 334 9.47 -7.82 44.09
C SER A 334 8.97 -9.20 43.75
N ALA A 335 8.11 -9.78 44.57
CA ALA A 335 7.52 -11.13 44.36
C ALA A 335 6.60 -11.18 43.11
N GLN A 336 6.03 -10.08 42.67
CA GLN A 336 5.07 -10.02 41.56
C GLN A 336 5.69 -9.42 40.29
N LYS A 337 6.93 -8.93 40.33
CA LYS A 337 7.56 -8.25 39.18
C LYS A 337 7.60 -9.13 37.93
N LYS A 338 7.95 -10.42 38.06
CA LYS A 338 7.99 -11.37 36.93
C LYS A 338 6.62 -11.53 36.26
N THR A 339 5.57 -11.70 37.07
CA THR A 339 4.19 -11.84 36.57
C THR A 339 3.71 -10.54 35.89
N ALA A 340 4.03 -9.38 36.47
CA ALA A 340 3.71 -8.08 35.92
C ALA A 340 4.38 -7.85 34.56
N LEU A 341 5.67 -8.12 34.45
CA LEU A 341 6.40 -8.00 33.19
C LEU A 341 5.86 -8.97 32.13
N SER A 342 5.60 -10.23 32.47
CA SER A 342 5.00 -11.20 31.53
C SER A 342 3.65 -10.72 30.99
N ARG A 343 2.86 -9.97 31.78
CA ARG A 343 1.59 -9.42 31.33
C ARG A 343 1.76 -8.16 30.49
N LEU A 344 2.64 -7.24 30.87
CA LEU A 344 2.74 -5.89 30.28
C LEU A 344 3.67 -5.82 29.07
N VAL A 345 4.71 -6.65 29.00
CA VAL A 345 5.66 -6.68 27.87
C VAL A 345 5.01 -7.35 26.69
N LYS A 346 4.66 -6.56 25.67
CA LYS A 346 3.89 -6.97 24.49
C LYS A 346 4.42 -6.42 23.17
N ASP A 347 5.65 -5.92 23.13
CA ASP A 347 6.34 -5.40 21.94
C ASP A 347 5.70 -4.22 21.20
N ASN A 348 4.50 -3.81 21.59
CA ASN A 348 3.81 -2.69 20.93
C ASN A 348 4.58 -1.38 21.10
N ILE A 349 4.39 -0.48 20.12
CA ILE A 349 5.09 0.81 20.04
C ILE A 349 4.16 1.92 19.55
N ALA A 350 4.58 3.17 19.72
CA ALA A 350 4.04 4.29 18.98
C ALA A 350 5.18 5.12 18.39
N LEU A 351 4.96 5.61 17.17
CA LEU A 351 5.82 6.53 16.44
C LEU A 351 5.15 7.90 16.42
N ILE A 352 5.76 8.91 17.06
CA ILE A 352 5.25 10.28 17.09
C ILE A 352 6.18 11.15 16.27
N VAL A 353 5.63 11.88 15.32
CA VAL A 353 6.38 12.72 14.39
C VAL A 353 5.85 14.15 14.46
N VAL A 354 6.73 15.11 14.63
CA VAL A 354 6.41 16.54 14.53
C VAL A 354 6.86 17.01 13.15
N LEU A 355 5.92 17.52 12.37
CA LEU A 355 6.10 18.00 11.01
C LEU A 355 5.87 19.50 10.93
N GLU A 356 6.64 20.20 10.13
CA GLU A 356 6.43 21.60 9.76
C GLU A 356 5.72 21.66 8.39
N ALA A 357 4.55 22.29 8.36
CA ALA A 357 3.82 22.51 7.11
C ALA A 357 4.50 23.57 6.24
N LYS A 358 4.69 23.29 4.97
CA LYS A 358 5.30 24.15 3.95
C LYS A 358 4.29 24.96 3.16
N PHE A 359 3.00 24.77 3.39
CA PHE A 359 1.95 25.52 2.74
C PHE A 359 1.48 26.69 3.59
N ASN A 360 1.19 27.84 2.95
CA ASN A 360 0.73 29.02 3.64
C ASN A 360 -0.78 28.94 3.91
N ASN A 361 -1.19 29.14 5.16
CA ASN A 361 -2.56 29.55 5.47
C ASN A 361 -2.74 31.00 4.99
N GLN A 362 -3.49 31.22 3.93
CA GLN A 362 -3.93 32.57 3.58
C GLN A 362 -4.82 33.09 4.72
N GLY A 363 -4.31 34.03 5.52
CA GLY A 363 -5.03 34.63 6.64
C GLY A 363 -4.26 34.75 7.96
N VAL A 364 -3.01 34.33 8.00
CA VAL A 364 -2.17 34.54 9.21
C VAL A 364 -1.18 35.66 8.94
N ASP A 365 -1.46 36.85 9.52
CA ASP A 365 -0.67 38.09 9.42
C ASP A 365 0.75 38.04 10.05
N ASN A 366 1.38 36.87 10.11
CA ASN A 366 2.73 36.75 10.66
C ASN A 366 3.61 35.81 9.80
N PRO A 367 4.42 36.35 8.87
CA PRO A 367 5.26 35.56 7.95
C PRO A 367 6.43 34.82 8.62
N GLY A 368 6.53 34.82 9.95
CA GLY A 368 7.64 34.19 10.69
C GLY A 368 7.25 33.00 11.59
N LYS A 369 5.97 32.64 11.70
CA LYS A 369 5.57 31.59 12.64
C LYS A 369 5.40 30.25 11.94
N ARG A 370 6.27 29.26 12.29
CA ARG A 370 6.21 27.88 11.79
C ARG A 370 4.87 27.24 12.16
N GLN A 371 4.23 26.62 11.19
CA GLN A 371 3.04 25.82 11.45
C GLN A 371 3.45 24.34 11.64
N LEU A 372 3.38 23.90 12.89
CA LEU A 372 3.71 22.52 13.25
C LEU A 372 2.44 21.68 13.36
N VAL A 373 2.57 20.39 13.06
CA VAL A 373 1.55 19.34 13.30
C VAL A 373 2.24 18.14 13.93
N CYS A 374 1.66 17.62 15.01
CA CYS A 374 2.14 16.41 15.68
C CYS A 374 1.26 15.22 15.25
N VAL A 375 1.87 14.15 14.76
CA VAL A 375 1.19 12.95 14.31
C VAL A 375 1.71 11.75 15.08
N ALA A 376 0.84 11.08 15.84
CA ALA A 376 1.12 9.82 16.51
C ALA A 376 0.52 8.66 15.70
N ASN A 377 1.33 7.67 15.40
CA ASN A 377 0.96 6.44 14.73
C ASN A 377 1.24 5.26 15.66
N THR A 378 0.23 4.45 15.96
CA THR A 378 0.36 3.34 16.92
C THR A 378 -0.41 2.11 16.48
N HIS A 379 0.05 0.95 16.97
CA HIS A 379 -0.69 -0.31 16.93
C HIS A 379 -0.71 -0.89 18.34
N VAL A 380 -1.88 -0.83 18.98
CA VAL A 380 -2.11 -1.28 20.37
C VAL A 380 -2.25 -2.80 20.42
N ASN A 381 -2.05 -3.40 21.57
CA ASN A 381 -2.11 -4.84 21.75
C ASN A 381 -3.40 -5.47 21.20
N VAL A 382 -3.27 -6.56 20.45
CA VAL A 382 -4.40 -7.22 19.79
C VAL A 382 -5.23 -8.10 20.73
N HIS A 383 -4.63 -8.64 21.80
CA HIS A 383 -5.22 -9.67 22.62
C HIS A 383 -6.49 -9.20 23.33
N GLN A 384 -7.60 -9.89 23.10
CA GLN A 384 -8.93 -9.44 23.59
C GLN A 384 -9.04 -9.45 25.12
N GLU A 385 -8.40 -10.41 25.79
CA GLU A 385 -8.42 -10.55 27.25
C GLU A 385 -7.53 -9.57 28.01
N LEU A 386 -6.68 -8.82 27.30
CA LEU A 386 -5.74 -7.87 27.91
C LEU A 386 -6.28 -6.43 27.86
N LYS A 387 -7.51 -6.23 28.29
CA LYS A 387 -8.19 -4.91 28.30
C LYS A 387 -7.44 -3.88 29.13
N ASP A 388 -6.93 -4.29 30.28
CA ASP A 388 -6.08 -3.47 31.16
C ASP A 388 -4.79 -3.03 30.48
N VAL A 389 -4.12 -3.93 29.76
CA VAL A 389 -2.90 -3.62 29.01
C VAL A 389 -3.19 -2.64 27.87
N LYS A 390 -4.27 -2.84 27.10
CA LYS A 390 -4.69 -1.91 26.04
C LYS A 390 -4.94 -0.51 26.60
N LEU A 391 -5.72 -0.40 27.66
CA LEU A 391 -6.03 0.88 28.28
C LEU A 391 -4.77 1.55 28.83
N TRP A 392 -3.88 0.78 29.45
CA TRP A 392 -2.60 1.30 29.94
C TRP A 392 -1.69 1.78 28.80
N GLN A 393 -1.62 1.07 27.68
CA GLN A 393 -0.85 1.49 26.50
C GLN A 393 -1.40 2.82 25.94
N VAL A 394 -2.72 2.93 25.76
CA VAL A 394 -3.37 4.15 25.28
C VAL A 394 -3.15 5.31 26.27
N HIS A 395 -3.34 5.09 27.58
CA HIS A 395 -3.09 6.10 28.60
C HIS A 395 -1.63 6.57 28.59
N THR A 396 -0.67 5.64 28.45
CA THR A 396 0.77 5.96 28.38
C THR A 396 1.08 6.83 27.16
N LEU A 397 0.51 6.50 26.00
CA LEU A 397 0.65 7.30 24.78
C LEU A 397 0.10 8.72 24.98
N LEU A 398 -1.12 8.85 25.52
CA LEU A 398 -1.76 10.14 25.74
C LEU A 398 -1.00 11.00 26.74
N LYS A 399 -0.44 10.42 27.81
CA LYS A 399 0.44 11.13 28.74
C LYS A 399 1.75 11.61 28.09
N GLY A 400 2.27 10.87 27.13
CA GLY A 400 3.39 11.31 26.29
C GLY A 400 3.01 12.50 25.41
N LEU A 401 1.85 12.46 24.79
CA LEU A 401 1.33 13.54 23.93
C LEU A 401 0.99 14.81 24.73
N GLU A 402 0.45 14.69 25.95
CA GLU A 402 0.22 15.83 26.85
C GLU A 402 1.52 16.59 27.14
N LYS A 403 2.64 15.89 27.34
CA LYS A 403 3.96 16.53 27.55
C LYS A 403 4.42 17.31 26.32
N ILE A 404 4.13 16.79 25.12
CA ILE A 404 4.43 17.49 23.86
C ILE A 404 3.52 18.72 23.73
N ALA A 405 2.21 18.58 24.00
CA ALA A 405 1.25 19.68 23.97
C ALA A 405 1.60 20.81 24.96
N ALA A 406 2.03 20.44 26.15
CA ALA A 406 2.44 21.43 27.17
C ALA A 406 3.68 22.25 26.79
N SER A 407 4.55 21.70 25.95
CA SER A 407 5.76 22.39 25.48
C SER A 407 5.51 23.34 24.31
N ALA A 408 4.44 23.12 23.53
CA ALA A 408 4.06 23.95 22.38
C ALA A 408 2.61 23.65 22.01
N GLU A 409 1.82 24.69 21.74
CA GLU A 409 0.43 24.54 21.22
C GLU A 409 0.45 24.02 19.79
N ILE A 410 0.68 22.72 19.60
CA ILE A 410 0.78 22.06 18.29
C ILE A 410 -0.51 21.27 18.04
N PRO A 411 -1.18 21.45 16.89
CA PRO A 411 -2.25 20.56 16.44
C PRO A 411 -1.81 19.09 16.46
N MET A 412 -2.66 18.22 17.01
CA MET A 412 -2.34 16.81 17.17
C MET A 412 -3.28 15.90 16.40
N LEU A 413 -2.70 14.84 15.84
CA LEU A 413 -3.37 13.70 15.24
C LEU A 413 -2.90 12.44 15.93
N VAL A 414 -3.84 11.55 16.27
CA VAL A 414 -3.57 10.26 16.90
C VAL A 414 -4.26 9.19 16.04
N CYS A 415 -3.45 8.49 15.28
CA CYS A 415 -3.88 7.55 14.25
C CYS A 415 -3.42 6.14 14.58
N GLY A 416 -4.16 5.15 14.15
CA GLY A 416 -3.71 3.77 14.20
C GLY A 416 -4.80 2.74 14.46
N ASP A 417 -4.33 1.52 14.61
CA ASP A 417 -5.13 0.39 15.08
C ASP A 417 -5.02 0.29 16.61
N PHE A 418 -6.10 0.66 17.27
CA PHE A 418 -6.19 0.61 18.74
C PHE A 418 -6.68 -0.75 19.26
N ASN A 419 -7.04 -1.66 18.38
CA ASN A 419 -7.60 -2.96 18.74
C ASN A 419 -8.70 -2.89 19.81
N SER A 420 -9.47 -1.79 19.80
CA SER A 420 -10.43 -1.42 20.82
C SER A 420 -11.69 -0.90 20.15
N VAL A 421 -12.80 -1.62 20.34
CA VAL A 421 -14.09 -1.25 19.75
C VAL A 421 -14.69 -0.02 20.41
N PRO A 422 -15.58 0.72 19.71
CA PRO A 422 -16.35 1.80 20.32
C PRO A 422 -17.04 1.35 21.59
N GLY A 423 -17.03 2.19 22.64
CA GLY A 423 -17.58 1.87 23.94
C GLY A 423 -16.62 1.11 24.88
N SER A 424 -15.45 0.64 24.42
CA SER A 424 -14.40 0.09 25.31
C SER A 424 -13.70 1.19 26.11
N ALA A 425 -13.03 0.83 27.20
CA ALA A 425 -12.32 1.80 28.03
C ALA A 425 -11.19 2.56 27.28
N PRO A 426 -10.37 1.94 26.40
CA PRO A 426 -9.43 2.67 25.58
C PRO A 426 -10.08 3.70 24.64
N HIS A 427 -11.19 3.32 23.99
CA HIS A 427 -11.95 4.24 23.15
C HIS A 427 -12.58 5.38 23.97
N ALA A 428 -13.17 5.07 25.14
CA ALA A 428 -13.74 6.09 26.03
C ALA A 428 -12.67 7.09 26.49
N LEU A 429 -11.47 6.61 26.81
CA LEU A 429 -10.35 7.49 27.16
C LEU A 429 -10.02 8.45 26.02
N LEU A 430 -9.90 7.96 24.78
CA LEU A 430 -9.61 8.78 23.61
C LEU A 430 -10.73 9.77 23.27
N ALA A 431 -11.98 9.30 23.23
CA ALA A 431 -13.13 10.06 22.73
C ALA A 431 -13.74 11.01 23.78
N MET A 432 -13.67 10.66 25.07
CA MET A 432 -14.29 11.42 26.17
C MET A 432 -13.26 12.03 27.13
N ALA A 433 -11.97 11.86 26.86
CA ALA A 433 -10.84 12.30 27.68
C ALA A 433 -10.79 11.70 29.11
N LYS A 434 -11.68 10.78 29.46
CA LYS A 434 -11.73 10.09 30.75
C LYS A 434 -12.43 8.75 30.63
N VAL A 435 -12.14 7.84 31.56
CA VAL A 435 -12.86 6.57 31.71
C VAL A 435 -13.74 6.65 32.94
N ASP A 436 -14.99 6.19 32.80
CA ASP A 436 -15.89 6.06 33.94
C ASP A 436 -15.30 5.07 34.96
N PRO A 437 -15.17 5.41 36.25
CA PRO A 437 -14.67 4.50 37.29
C PRO A 437 -15.44 3.18 37.40
N MET A 438 -16.70 3.14 36.94
CA MET A 438 -17.55 1.94 36.92
C MET A 438 -17.51 1.19 35.58
N HIS A 439 -16.64 1.60 34.64
CA HIS A 439 -16.54 0.97 33.33
C HIS A 439 -16.20 -0.53 33.47
N PRO A 440 -16.93 -1.45 32.79
CA PRO A 440 -16.76 -2.90 32.97
C PRO A 440 -15.35 -3.40 32.63
N ASP A 441 -14.63 -2.74 31.71
CA ASP A 441 -13.25 -3.11 31.39
C ASP A 441 -12.26 -2.87 32.53
N LEU A 442 -12.61 -2.05 33.54
CA LEU A 442 -11.80 -1.84 34.73
C LEU A 442 -11.95 -2.94 35.80
N ALA A 443 -12.89 -3.86 35.59
CA ALA A 443 -13.08 -4.99 36.52
C ALA A 443 -11.89 -5.96 36.50
N VAL A 444 -11.17 -6.04 35.37
CA VAL A 444 -9.99 -6.89 35.18
C VAL A 444 -8.73 -6.04 35.22
N ASP A 445 -8.18 -5.82 36.39
CA ASP A 445 -6.90 -5.11 36.62
C ASP A 445 -6.07 -5.87 37.68
N PRO A 446 -5.54 -7.07 37.33
CA PRO A 446 -4.88 -7.94 38.31
C PRO A 446 -3.60 -7.33 38.88
N LEU A 447 -3.04 -6.33 38.23
CA LEU A 447 -1.83 -5.65 38.69
C LEU A 447 -2.11 -4.31 39.38
N SER A 448 -3.37 -3.90 39.43
CA SER A 448 -3.80 -2.60 39.96
C SER A 448 -3.09 -1.39 39.30
N ILE A 449 -2.68 -1.53 38.04
CA ILE A 449 -1.97 -0.49 37.27
C ILE A 449 -2.89 0.64 36.81
N LEU A 450 -4.19 0.37 36.74
CA LEU A 450 -5.24 1.32 36.35
C LEU A 450 -5.82 2.07 37.55
N ARG A 451 -5.28 1.88 38.74
CA ARG A 451 -5.74 2.48 39.98
C ARG A 451 -4.90 3.69 40.39
N PRO A 452 -5.48 4.75 40.95
CA PRO A 452 -6.94 4.99 41.01
C PRO A 452 -7.52 5.35 39.64
N ALA A 453 -8.72 4.87 39.33
CA ALA A 453 -9.41 5.11 38.06
C ALA A 453 -9.58 6.61 37.73
N THR A 454 -9.60 7.48 38.72
CA THR A 454 -9.65 8.95 38.55
C THR A 454 -8.43 9.53 37.83
N LYS A 455 -7.32 8.81 37.72
CA LYS A 455 -6.13 9.20 36.94
C LYS A 455 -6.22 8.82 35.46
N LEU A 456 -7.20 7.99 35.08
CA LEU A 456 -7.44 7.59 33.69
C LEU A 456 -8.14 8.72 32.93
N MET A 457 -7.43 9.81 32.73
CA MET A 457 -7.90 11.00 32.03
C MET A 457 -6.75 11.74 31.36
N HIS A 458 -7.08 12.58 30.38
CA HIS A 458 -6.15 13.50 29.73
C HIS A 458 -6.83 14.84 29.43
N GLN A 459 -6.02 15.85 29.05
CA GLN A 459 -6.47 17.22 28.77
C GLN A 459 -6.42 17.56 27.26
N LEU A 460 -6.09 16.59 26.40
CA LEU A 460 -6.03 16.83 24.96
C LEU A 460 -7.46 16.94 24.42
N PRO A 461 -7.78 17.96 23.58
CA PRO A 461 -9.11 18.17 23.02
C PRO A 461 -9.38 17.24 21.81
N LEU A 462 -9.22 15.94 22.01
CA LEU A 462 -9.33 14.94 20.96
C LEU A 462 -10.78 14.63 20.59
N VAL A 463 -11.03 14.52 19.29
CA VAL A 463 -12.31 14.08 18.70
C VAL A 463 -12.02 13.11 17.56
N SER A 464 -12.84 12.08 17.40
CA SER A 464 -12.75 11.18 16.24
C SER A 464 -13.16 11.92 14.95
N ALA A 465 -12.33 11.84 13.92
CA ALA A 465 -12.60 12.50 12.65
C ALA A 465 -13.89 11.96 12.00
N TYR A 466 -14.07 10.64 12.00
CA TYR A 466 -15.22 9.99 11.37
C TYR A 466 -16.54 10.27 12.11
N SER A 467 -16.52 10.63 13.41
CA SER A 467 -17.72 11.07 14.10
C SER A 467 -18.39 12.28 13.45
N SER A 468 -17.68 12.99 12.57
CA SER A 468 -18.22 14.10 11.79
C SER A 468 -19.32 13.65 10.83
N PHE A 469 -19.28 12.44 10.28
CA PHE A 469 -20.37 11.93 9.44
C PHE A 469 -21.72 11.83 10.17
N ALA A 470 -21.71 11.53 11.48
CA ALA A 470 -22.92 11.48 12.27
C ALA A 470 -23.50 12.88 12.56
N ARG A 471 -22.66 13.92 12.60
CA ARG A 471 -23.03 15.30 12.91
C ARG A 471 -23.50 16.12 11.71
N MET A 472 -23.28 15.60 10.49
CA MET A 472 -23.62 16.31 9.26
C MET A 472 -25.14 16.47 9.10
N PRO A 473 -25.62 17.60 8.54
CA PRO A 473 -27.03 17.74 8.20
C PRO A 473 -27.45 16.68 7.19
N ALA A 474 -28.75 16.36 7.14
CA ALA A 474 -29.31 15.39 6.22
C ALA A 474 -29.28 15.92 4.77
N VAL A 475 -28.11 15.83 4.12
CA VAL A 475 -27.93 16.22 2.71
C VAL A 475 -28.05 14.97 1.83
N ARG A 476 -28.71 15.09 0.68
CA ARG A 476 -28.80 14.04 -0.34
C ARG A 476 -27.38 13.56 -0.71
N GLY A 477 -27.15 12.24 -0.67
CA GLY A 477 -25.85 11.61 -0.94
C GLY A 477 -25.07 11.20 0.32
N LEU A 478 -25.29 11.85 1.48
CA LEU A 478 -24.64 11.51 2.75
C LEU A 478 -25.39 10.45 3.56
N GLU A 479 -26.67 10.21 3.24
CA GLU A 479 -27.46 9.18 3.90
C GLU A 479 -26.81 7.80 3.84
N LYS A 480 -26.16 7.50 2.72
CA LYS A 480 -25.42 6.26 2.53
C LYS A 480 -24.27 6.11 3.51
N GLN A 481 -23.53 7.20 3.77
CA GLN A 481 -22.43 7.20 4.74
C GLN A 481 -22.96 7.15 6.18
N ARG A 482 -24.05 7.84 6.49
CA ARG A 482 -24.67 7.80 7.82
C ARG A 482 -25.17 6.41 8.19
N ARG A 483 -25.68 5.62 7.23
CA ARG A 483 -26.05 4.22 7.45
C ARG A 483 -24.87 3.30 7.76
N ARG A 484 -23.64 3.74 7.44
CA ARG A 484 -22.40 3.03 7.72
C ARG A 484 -21.76 3.46 9.05
N MET A 485 -22.48 4.30 9.81
CA MET A 485 -22.10 4.77 11.14
C MET A 485 -22.98 4.12 12.20
N ASP A 486 -22.40 3.79 13.33
CA ASP A 486 -23.15 3.37 14.52
C ASP A 486 -23.78 4.61 15.20
N PRO A 487 -25.10 4.70 15.30
CA PRO A 487 -25.78 5.86 15.86
C PRO A 487 -25.55 6.03 17.38
N SER A 488 -25.12 4.99 18.08
CA SER A 488 -24.90 5.03 19.54
C SER A 488 -23.51 5.58 19.88
N THR A 489 -22.51 5.31 19.04
CA THR A 489 -21.11 5.68 19.28
C THR A 489 -20.62 6.78 18.36
N ASN A 490 -21.32 7.04 17.26
CA ASN A 490 -20.92 7.94 16.18
C ASN A 490 -19.58 7.54 15.53
N GLU A 491 -19.23 6.27 15.55
CA GLU A 491 -18.09 5.71 14.86
C GLU A 491 -18.53 4.87 13.67
N PRO A 492 -17.64 4.54 12.71
CA PRO A 492 -17.97 3.59 11.65
C PRO A 492 -18.49 2.27 12.20
N LEU A 493 -19.38 1.60 11.48
CA LEU A 493 -19.83 0.25 11.85
C LEU A 493 -18.65 -0.72 11.91
N PHE A 494 -17.68 -0.55 11.01
CA PHE A 494 -16.47 -1.34 11.01
C PHE A 494 -15.32 -0.64 10.29
N THR A 495 -14.11 -1.00 10.69
CA THR A 495 -12.85 -0.71 10.01
C THR A 495 -12.03 -1.98 9.76
N ASN A 496 -12.40 -3.09 10.42
CA ASN A 496 -11.86 -4.42 10.22
C ASN A 496 -13.02 -5.39 9.96
N CYS A 497 -12.88 -6.24 8.94
CA CYS A 497 -13.94 -7.15 8.50
C CYS A 497 -13.34 -8.49 8.08
N THR A 498 -13.24 -9.41 9.02
CA THR A 498 -12.84 -10.81 8.76
C THR A 498 -14.08 -11.72 8.80
N ARG A 499 -13.89 -13.01 8.50
CA ARG A 499 -14.96 -14.00 8.64
C ARG A 499 -15.52 -14.05 10.06
N ASP A 500 -14.64 -13.96 11.05
CA ASP A 500 -14.97 -14.20 12.46
C ASP A 500 -15.15 -12.92 13.29
N PHE A 501 -14.81 -11.76 12.71
CA PHE A 501 -14.95 -10.46 13.36
C PHE A 501 -15.31 -9.35 12.37
N ILE A 502 -16.26 -8.52 12.76
CA ILE A 502 -16.55 -7.24 12.11
C ILE A 502 -16.72 -6.17 13.18
N GLY A 503 -16.05 -5.04 13.02
CA GLY A 503 -16.13 -3.93 13.96
C GLY A 503 -15.05 -2.89 13.74
N THR A 504 -15.16 -1.78 14.47
CA THR A 504 -14.23 -0.66 14.40
C THR A 504 -13.08 -0.84 15.39
N ARG A 505 -11.85 -0.78 14.90
CA ARG A 505 -10.60 -0.87 15.66
C ARG A 505 -9.64 0.26 15.34
N ASP A 506 -9.81 0.88 14.17
CA ASP A 506 -8.93 1.92 13.62
C ASP A 506 -9.60 3.28 13.75
N TYR A 507 -8.80 4.28 14.11
CA TYR A 507 -9.31 5.64 14.32
C TYR A 507 -8.30 6.69 13.86
N ILE A 508 -8.82 7.86 13.52
CA ILE A 508 -8.07 9.11 13.38
C ILE A 508 -8.67 10.10 14.37
N PHE A 509 -8.02 10.30 15.52
CA PHE A 509 -8.36 11.35 16.46
C PHE A 509 -7.57 12.62 16.15
N TYR A 510 -8.18 13.77 16.38
CA TYR A 510 -7.54 15.07 16.13
C TYR A 510 -7.89 16.09 17.21
N SER A 511 -7.03 17.08 17.44
CA SER A 511 -7.27 18.19 18.37
C SER A 511 -8.28 19.17 17.76
N ALA A 512 -9.52 19.16 18.26
CA ALA A 512 -10.64 19.90 17.70
C ALA A 512 -10.61 21.41 17.99
N ASP A 513 -9.77 21.87 18.89
CA ASP A 513 -9.51 23.29 19.14
C ASP A 513 -8.66 23.95 18.05
N SER A 514 -7.80 23.16 17.40
CA SER A 514 -6.79 23.64 16.45
C SER A 514 -6.97 23.14 15.02
N LEU A 515 -7.76 22.10 14.82
CA LEU A 515 -8.08 21.52 13.51
C LEU A 515 -9.59 21.45 13.27
N THR A 516 -10.00 21.46 11.98
CA THR A 516 -11.35 21.09 11.51
C THR A 516 -11.24 20.01 10.47
N VAL A 517 -12.20 19.10 10.43
CA VAL A 517 -12.36 18.12 9.36
C VAL A 517 -13.09 18.78 8.20
N GLU A 518 -12.54 18.71 7.00
CA GLU A 518 -13.12 19.24 5.78
C GLU A 518 -13.79 18.15 4.95
N SER A 519 -13.11 17.00 4.82
CA SER A 519 -13.64 15.83 4.10
C SER A 519 -13.12 14.52 4.68
N LEU A 520 -13.86 13.43 4.41
CA LEU A 520 -13.56 12.08 4.87
C LEU A 520 -13.66 11.09 3.72
N LEU A 521 -12.81 10.09 3.70
CA LEU A 521 -12.89 9.00 2.74
C LEU A 521 -14.17 8.20 2.95
N GLU A 522 -14.88 7.93 1.87
CA GLU A 522 -16.07 7.10 1.84
C GLU A 522 -15.87 5.77 2.58
N LEU A 523 -16.77 5.42 3.50
CA LEU A 523 -16.78 4.12 4.15
C LEU A 523 -17.26 3.04 3.19
N LEU A 524 -16.80 1.82 3.39
CA LEU A 524 -17.21 0.66 2.60
C LEU A 524 -18.52 0.05 3.16
N ASP A 525 -19.17 -0.70 2.31
CA ASP A 525 -20.42 -1.38 2.60
C ASP A 525 -20.13 -2.86 2.90
N GLU A 526 -20.69 -3.36 4.00
CA GLU A 526 -20.50 -4.75 4.44
C GLU A 526 -20.93 -5.75 3.36
N GLU A 527 -22.10 -5.52 2.74
CA GLU A 527 -22.65 -6.42 1.73
C GLU A 527 -21.68 -6.56 0.54
N SER A 528 -21.06 -5.45 0.11
CA SER A 528 -20.09 -5.47 -0.99
C SER A 528 -18.81 -6.23 -0.64
N LEU A 529 -18.34 -6.15 0.61
CA LEU A 529 -17.13 -6.84 1.07
C LEU A 529 -17.36 -8.34 1.26
N ARG A 530 -18.58 -8.73 1.69
CA ARG A 530 -18.93 -10.13 1.92
C ARG A 530 -19.21 -10.93 0.65
N LYS A 531 -19.15 -10.33 -0.53
CA LYS A 531 -19.20 -11.07 -1.81
C LYS A 531 -18.13 -12.16 -1.88
N ASP A 532 -16.93 -11.85 -1.35
CA ASP A 532 -15.80 -12.77 -1.25
C ASP A 532 -15.61 -13.31 0.19
N THR A 533 -16.69 -13.38 0.97
CA THR A 533 -16.77 -13.80 2.36
C THR A 533 -16.36 -12.70 3.33
N ALA A 534 -15.18 -12.12 3.22
CA ALA A 534 -14.63 -11.08 4.09
C ALA A 534 -13.30 -10.55 3.52
N LEU A 535 -12.62 -9.70 4.30
CA LEU A 535 -11.28 -9.21 4.04
C LEU A 535 -10.22 -10.09 4.74
N PRO A 536 -9.00 -10.23 4.18
CA PRO A 536 -8.59 -9.77 2.85
C PRO A 536 -9.30 -10.51 1.72
N SER A 537 -9.31 -9.90 0.54
CA SER A 537 -9.90 -10.46 -0.68
C SER A 537 -9.01 -10.13 -1.88
N PRO A 538 -9.32 -10.69 -3.08
CA PRO A 538 -8.62 -10.30 -4.31
C PRO A 538 -8.68 -8.79 -4.62
N GLU A 539 -9.74 -8.09 -4.20
CA GLU A 539 -9.87 -6.64 -4.38
C GLU A 539 -9.14 -5.84 -3.31
N TRP A 540 -9.19 -6.29 -2.06
CA TRP A 540 -8.68 -5.58 -0.89
C TRP A 540 -7.66 -6.44 -0.15
N SER A 541 -6.41 -5.99 -0.11
CA SER A 541 -5.26 -6.79 0.35
C SER A 541 -4.99 -6.74 1.85
N SER A 542 -5.82 -6.04 2.63
CA SER A 542 -5.80 -6.03 4.10
C SER A 542 -7.14 -6.48 4.64
N ASP A 543 -7.17 -7.01 5.85
CA ASP A 543 -8.38 -7.28 6.62
C ASP A 543 -8.97 -6.03 7.29
N HIS A 544 -8.24 -4.91 7.22
CA HIS A 544 -8.69 -3.58 7.58
C HIS A 544 -9.04 -2.75 6.35
N ILE A 545 -9.80 -1.67 6.54
CA ILE A 545 -10.05 -0.64 5.52
C ILE A 545 -9.30 0.64 5.88
N ALA A 546 -8.73 1.28 4.85
CA ALA A 546 -8.05 2.54 5.01
C ALA A 546 -9.01 3.65 5.48
N LEU A 547 -8.60 4.46 6.46
CA LEU A 547 -9.25 5.69 6.88
C LEU A 547 -8.46 6.89 6.36
N LEU A 548 -9.15 7.89 5.80
CA LEU A 548 -8.50 9.13 5.37
C LEU A 548 -9.38 10.32 5.69
N ALA A 549 -8.77 11.35 6.26
CA ALA A 549 -9.43 12.60 6.60
C ALA A 549 -8.63 13.80 6.10
N GLU A 550 -9.32 14.79 5.59
CA GLU A 550 -8.76 16.09 5.25
C GLU A 550 -9.02 17.07 6.39
N PHE A 551 -7.98 17.77 6.77
CA PHE A 551 -7.99 18.74 7.87
C PHE A 551 -7.63 20.14 7.40
N ARG A 552 -8.25 21.15 8.04
CA ARG A 552 -7.86 22.55 7.97
C ARG A 552 -7.37 23.00 9.33
N CYS A 553 -6.25 23.72 9.36
CA CYS A 553 -5.80 24.37 10.58
C CYS A 553 -6.65 25.60 10.90
N LYS A 554 -7.15 25.69 12.12
CA LYS A 554 -7.88 26.86 12.59
C LYS A 554 -6.93 28.04 12.77
N PRO A 555 -7.39 29.28 12.49
CA PRO A 555 -6.65 30.48 12.84
C PRO A 555 -6.40 30.50 14.37
N ARG A 556 -5.18 30.78 14.79
CA ARG A 556 -4.89 30.95 16.21
C ARG A 556 -5.54 32.26 16.71
N THR A 557 -6.55 32.14 17.55
CA THR A 557 -7.06 33.29 18.30
C THR A 557 -5.98 33.75 19.25
N ARG A 558 -5.52 35.03 19.12
CA ARG A 558 -4.66 35.63 20.13
C ARG A 558 -5.43 35.61 21.45
N ARG A 559 -4.96 34.89 22.44
CA ARG A 559 -5.34 35.09 23.84
C ARG A 559 -4.52 36.21 24.43
#